data_b5dc3a32207819eca35dc0f33b2173fe
#
_entry.id   b5dc3a32207819eca35dc0f33b2173fe
#
_cell.length_a   1.000
_cell.length_b   1.000
_cell.length_c   1.000
_cell.angle_alpha   90.00
_cell.angle_beta   90.00
_cell.angle_gamma   90.00
#
_symmetry.space_group_name_H-M   'P 1'
#
loop_
_entity.id
_entity.type
_entity.pdbx_description
1 polymer ?
#
loop_
_entity_poly.entity_id
_entity_poly.type
_entity_poly.pdbx_seq_one_letter_code
_entity_poly.pdbx_strand_id
1 'polypeptide(L)'
;YCHHVAGIVGEGITRMAEIAKYISGPAVSDPSLYESMGLFLQKTNIIRDYREDMDEGRSFWPKEVWKKYATHLSDFTEPKNRQNGLHCISELMLLSLAHVTDCLQYLSNVEEPSLFRFCAIPQVMSIASLELVFNNPKVFETNVKIKKPLAVRLILDSGSMHNVYQIFHHFVIQIHQKNVPTDPNFFKIELMCARIVQYINEHDAEGQAAISRYSAIHDKRRSLLGFSVSEADFEMYSGIAMGITLFGSVLLLMFGTAVYFGARLPQYDN
;
A
#
# COMPACT_ATOMS: atom_id res chain seq x y z
N TYR A 1 11.44 12.69 -1.87
CA TYR A 1 10.08 13.17 -1.59
C TYR A 1 9.36 12.24 -0.60
N CYS A 2 9.13 10.95 -0.92
CA CYS A 2 8.37 10.01 -0.06
C CYS A 2 8.94 9.90 1.36
N HIS A 3 10.26 9.89 1.53
CA HIS A 3 10.92 9.93 2.85
C HIS A 3 10.42 11.13 3.68
N HIS A 4 10.43 12.34 3.12
CA HIS A 4 10.08 13.56 3.86
C HIS A 4 8.58 13.70 4.17
N VAL A 5 7.71 13.10 3.38
CA VAL A 5 6.24 13.23 3.58
C VAL A 5 5.62 12.04 4.32
N ALA A 6 6.30 10.89 4.32
CA ALA A 6 5.76 9.66 4.90
C ALA A 6 6.79 8.87 5.73
N GLY A 7 8.06 8.78 5.32
CA GLY A 7 9.10 8.08 6.08
C GLY A 7 9.29 8.67 7.48
N ILE A 8 9.40 10.00 7.58
CA ILE A 8 9.51 10.72 8.87
C ILE A 8 8.28 10.48 9.76
N VAL A 9 7.09 10.31 9.18
CA VAL A 9 5.87 10.00 9.94
C VAL A 9 5.97 8.60 10.56
N GLY A 10 6.49 7.62 9.81
CA GLY A 10 6.76 6.28 10.32
C GLY A 10 7.72 6.31 11.51
N GLU A 11 8.82 7.06 11.41
CA GLU A 11 9.76 7.29 12.52
C GLU A 11 9.07 7.93 13.73
N GLY A 12 8.29 8.99 13.52
CA GLY A 12 7.60 9.70 14.59
C GLY A 12 6.61 8.82 15.35
N ILE A 13 5.81 8.03 14.64
CA ILE A 13 4.87 7.06 15.24
C ILE A 13 5.65 6.00 16.03
N THR A 14 6.73 5.47 15.48
CA THR A 14 7.55 4.44 16.13
C THR A 14 8.16 4.96 17.43
N ARG A 15 8.73 6.16 17.44
CA ARG A 15 9.30 6.78 18.66
C ARG A 15 8.26 7.01 19.75
N MET A 16 7.05 7.46 19.38
CA MET A 16 5.95 7.61 20.34
C MET A 16 5.49 6.24 20.88
N ALA A 17 5.39 5.24 20.01
CA ALA A 17 5.01 3.89 20.38
C ALA A 17 6.05 3.20 21.30
N GLU A 18 7.34 3.44 21.07
CA GLU A 18 8.44 2.98 21.91
C GLU A 18 8.33 3.56 23.32
N ILE A 19 8.13 4.89 23.46
CA ILE A 19 7.95 5.56 24.75
C ILE A 19 6.73 4.98 25.48
N ALA A 20 5.65 4.69 24.77
CA ALA A 20 4.44 4.08 25.29
C ALA A 20 4.58 2.57 25.59
N LYS A 21 5.69 1.93 25.18
CA LYS A 21 5.94 0.48 25.27
C LYS A 21 4.91 -0.36 24.50
N TYR A 22 4.49 0.14 23.34
CA TYR A 22 3.54 -0.52 22.44
C TYR A 22 4.23 -1.30 21.30
N ILE A 23 5.53 -1.07 21.16
CA ILE A 23 6.38 -1.68 20.13
C ILE A 23 7.76 -1.93 20.70
N SER A 24 8.41 -2.99 20.25
CA SER A 24 9.75 -3.37 20.71
C SER A 24 10.59 -4.01 19.59
N GLY A 25 11.82 -4.40 19.90
CA GLY A 25 12.67 -5.19 19.04
C GLY A 25 13.09 -4.50 17.73
N PRO A 26 13.16 -5.26 16.62
CA PRO A 26 13.65 -4.76 15.32
C PRO A 26 12.88 -3.56 14.79
N ALA A 27 11.57 -3.49 15.02
CA ALA A 27 10.76 -2.37 14.56
C ALA A 27 11.21 -1.00 15.12
N VAL A 28 11.87 -1.00 16.28
CA VAL A 28 12.44 0.22 16.90
C VAL A 28 13.89 0.43 16.49
N SER A 29 14.69 -0.66 16.47
CA SER A 29 16.14 -0.59 16.27
C SER A 29 16.58 -0.51 14.80
N ASP A 30 15.71 -0.90 13.86
CA ASP A 30 15.97 -0.86 12.43
C ASP A 30 15.16 0.25 11.73
N PRO A 31 15.81 1.38 11.37
CA PRO A 31 15.17 2.47 10.66
C PRO A 31 14.48 2.08 9.35
N SER A 32 14.98 1.04 8.66
CA SER A 32 14.41 0.63 7.37
C SER A 32 12.98 0.13 7.52
N LEU A 33 12.62 -0.46 8.66
CA LEU A 33 11.29 -1.01 8.89
C LEU A 33 10.23 0.07 9.05
N TYR A 34 10.45 1.04 9.93
CA TYR A 34 9.47 2.12 10.12
C TYR A 34 9.44 3.09 8.93
N GLU A 35 10.55 3.29 8.25
CA GLU A 35 10.59 4.07 7.01
C GLU A 35 9.79 3.38 5.91
N SER A 36 9.96 2.06 5.73
CA SER A 36 9.23 1.26 4.75
C SER A 36 7.70 1.34 4.95
N MET A 37 7.21 1.44 6.20
CA MET A 37 5.80 1.65 6.50
C MET A 37 5.24 2.90 5.79
N GLY A 38 5.94 4.01 5.89
CA GLY A 38 5.55 5.26 5.22
C GLY A 38 5.76 5.22 3.71
N LEU A 39 6.92 4.69 3.26
CA LEU A 39 7.28 4.64 1.85
C LEU A 39 6.33 3.77 1.04
N PHE A 40 5.90 2.62 1.57
CA PHE A 40 4.93 1.76 0.90
C PHE A 40 3.60 2.48 0.64
N LEU A 41 3.09 3.18 1.66
CA LEU A 41 1.85 3.98 1.55
C LEU A 41 1.99 5.08 0.50
N GLN A 42 3.04 5.88 0.61
CA GLN A 42 3.20 7.06 -0.25
C GLN A 42 3.48 6.67 -1.71
N LYS A 43 4.32 5.68 -1.95
CA LYS A 43 4.57 5.17 -3.31
C LYS A 43 3.30 4.62 -3.94
N THR A 44 2.49 3.87 -3.17
CA THR A 44 1.19 3.37 -3.63
C THR A 44 0.23 4.51 -3.98
N ASN A 45 0.13 5.54 -3.13
CA ASN A 45 -0.70 6.71 -3.40
C ASN A 45 -0.29 7.41 -4.69
N ILE A 46 1.00 7.68 -4.87
CA ILE A 46 1.54 8.32 -6.08
C ILE A 46 1.17 7.53 -7.36
N ILE A 47 1.25 6.20 -7.31
CA ILE A 47 0.89 5.36 -8.47
C ILE A 47 -0.62 5.45 -8.75
N ARG A 48 -1.43 5.33 -7.70
CA ARG A 48 -2.90 5.32 -7.80
C ARG A 48 -3.48 6.65 -8.29
N ASP A 49 -2.93 7.75 -7.79
CA ASP A 49 -3.51 9.07 -7.94
C ASP A 49 -3.02 9.79 -9.22
N TYR A 50 -2.42 9.06 -10.17
CA TYR A 50 -1.91 9.61 -11.43
C TYR A 50 -2.91 10.55 -12.11
N ARG A 51 -4.17 10.13 -12.30
CA ARG A 51 -5.18 10.94 -13.00
C ARG A 51 -5.53 12.20 -12.24
N GLU A 52 -5.72 12.09 -10.93
CA GLU A 52 -6.03 13.22 -10.05
C GLU A 52 -4.89 14.25 -10.05
N ASP A 53 -3.64 13.78 -9.95
CA ASP A 53 -2.45 14.65 -9.97
C ASP A 53 -2.29 15.36 -11.32
N MET A 54 -2.54 14.66 -12.43
CA MET A 54 -2.49 15.25 -13.77
C MET A 54 -3.55 16.33 -13.95
N ASP A 55 -4.78 16.09 -13.46
CA ASP A 55 -5.88 17.07 -13.53
C ASP A 55 -5.59 18.33 -12.71
N GLU A 56 -4.87 18.18 -11.59
CA GLU A 56 -4.47 19.28 -10.73
C GLU A 56 -3.10 19.89 -11.09
N GLY A 57 -2.48 19.45 -12.18
CA GLY A 57 -1.20 19.97 -12.65
C GLY A 57 0.00 19.55 -11.77
N ARG A 58 -0.15 18.49 -10.99
CA ARG A 58 0.91 17.93 -10.13
C ARG A 58 1.61 16.76 -10.82
N SER A 59 2.86 16.48 -10.42
CA SER A 59 3.63 15.36 -10.94
C SER A 59 4.53 14.79 -9.85
N PHE A 60 4.19 13.59 -9.39
CA PHE A 60 4.94 12.90 -8.34
C PHE A 60 5.66 11.63 -8.83
N TRP A 61 5.36 11.15 -10.03
CA TRP A 61 6.09 10.02 -10.59
C TRP A 61 7.55 10.39 -10.83
N PRO A 62 8.53 9.58 -10.38
CA PRO A 62 9.95 9.89 -10.54
C PRO A 62 10.34 9.93 -12.02
N LYS A 63 11.03 11.01 -12.41
CA LYS A 63 11.47 11.24 -13.79
C LYS A 63 12.38 10.12 -14.30
N GLU A 64 13.17 9.56 -13.42
CA GLU A 64 14.10 8.45 -13.69
C GLU A 64 13.37 7.18 -14.14
N VAL A 65 12.09 7.05 -13.78
CA VAL A 65 11.25 5.92 -14.19
C VAL A 65 10.45 6.29 -15.44
N TRP A 66 9.55 7.29 -15.36
CA TRP A 66 8.60 7.52 -16.44
C TRP A 66 9.25 7.99 -17.76
N LYS A 67 10.41 8.66 -17.73
CA LYS A 67 11.14 9.06 -18.94
C LYS A 67 11.65 7.89 -19.80
N LYS A 68 11.70 6.69 -19.27
CA LYS A 68 12.03 5.48 -20.02
C LYS A 68 10.89 5.08 -20.97
N TYR A 69 9.68 5.54 -20.71
CA TYR A 69 8.44 5.09 -21.35
C TYR A 69 7.72 6.19 -22.13
N ALA A 70 7.99 7.47 -21.85
CA ALA A 70 7.35 8.61 -22.50
C ALA A 70 8.25 9.85 -22.52
N THR A 71 7.95 10.81 -23.40
CA THR A 71 8.62 12.12 -23.45
C THR A 71 8.06 13.05 -22.36
N HIS A 72 6.74 13.05 -22.17
CA HIS A 72 6.04 13.77 -21.14
C HIS A 72 5.18 12.82 -20.32
N LEU A 73 5.01 13.09 -19.02
CA LEU A 73 4.19 12.24 -18.16
C LEU A 73 2.73 12.18 -18.62
N SER A 74 2.21 13.28 -19.20
CA SER A 74 0.87 13.38 -19.78
C SER A 74 0.65 12.48 -21.00
N ASP A 75 1.70 12.02 -21.66
CA ASP A 75 1.59 11.19 -22.88
C ASP A 75 0.85 9.88 -22.61
N PHE A 76 0.87 9.37 -21.37
CA PHE A 76 0.18 8.13 -20.97
C PHE A 76 -1.35 8.24 -21.05
N THR A 77 -1.91 9.44 -21.06
CA THR A 77 -3.36 9.65 -21.26
C THR A 77 -3.80 9.31 -22.69
N GLU A 78 -2.88 9.37 -23.67
CA GLU A 78 -3.15 9.05 -25.06
C GLU A 78 -3.26 7.53 -25.26
N PRO A 79 -4.30 7.03 -25.97
CA PRO A 79 -4.49 5.59 -26.17
C PRO A 79 -3.29 4.86 -26.80
N LYS A 80 -2.56 5.52 -27.71
CA LYS A 80 -1.37 4.94 -28.39
C LYS A 80 -0.19 4.67 -27.43
N ASN A 81 -0.11 5.43 -26.31
CA ASN A 81 0.97 5.32 -25.32
C ASN A 81 0.56 4.47 -24.10
N ARG A 82 -0.65 3.94 -24.09
CA ARG A 82 -1.25 3.24 -22.97
C ARG A 82 -0.41 2.06 -22.49
N GLN A 83 0.11 1.27 -23.43
CA GLN A 83 0.96 0.11 -23.08
C GLN A 83 2.25 0.54 -22.40
N ASN A 84 2.89 1.61 -22.87
CA ASN A 84 4.08 2.17 -22.24
C ASN A 84 3.77 2.68 -20.82
N GLY A 85 2.59 3.25 -20.63
CA GLY A 85 2.12 3.65 -19.30
C GLY A 85 1.96 2.46 -18.34
N LEU A 86 1.41 1.34 -18.83
CA LEU A 86 1.30 0.10 -18.01
C LEU A 86 2.68 -0.45 -17.65
N HIS A 87 3.65 -0.44 -18.58
CA HIS A 87 5.04 -0.83 -18.30
C HIS A 87 5.70 0.11 -17.29
N CYS A 88 5.38 1.40 -17.34
CA CYS A 88 5.84 2.37 -16.31
C CYS A 88 5.23 2.05 -14.94
N ILE A 89 3.93 1.77 -14.85
CA ILE A 89 3.28 1.33 -13.61
C ILE A 89 3.95 0.07 -13.06
N SER A 90 4.26 -0.91 -13.90
CA SER A 90 4.90 -2.15 -13.43
C SER A 90 6.28 -1.90 -12.80
N GLU A 91 7.08 -0.95 -13.35
CA GLU A 91 8.35 -0.56 -12.73
C GLU A 91 8.14 0.20 -11.41
N LEU A 92 7.17 1.12 -11.34
CA LEU A 92 6.82 1.83 -10.11
C LEU A 92 6.32 0.88 -9.02
N MET A 93 5.55 -0.14 -9.40
CA MET A 93 5.10 -1.18 -8.48
C MET A 93 6.25 -1.96 -7.84
N LEU A 94 7.31 -2.27 -8.58
CA LEU A 94 8.50 -2.90 -8.01
C LEU A 94 9.11 -2.05 -6.87
N LEU A 95 9.14 -0.72 -7.07
CA LEU A 95 9.65 0.21 -6.05
C LEU A 95 8.75 0.27 -4.81
N SER A 96 7.45 -0.03 -4.95
CA SER A 96 6.52 -0.08 -3.82
C SER A 96 6.54 -1.46 -3.14
N LEU A 97 6.45 -2.54 -3.91
CA LEU A 97 6.45 -3.92 -3.40
C LEU A 97 7.73 -4.28 -2.64
N ALA A 98 8.85 -3.63 -2.94
CA ALA A 98 10.12 -3.82 -2.23
C ALA A 98 10.04 -3.53 -0.72
N HIS A 99 9.04 -2.76 -0.26
CA HIS A 99 8.82 -2.43 1.14
C HIS A 99 7.91 -3.43 1.89
N VAL A 100 7.27 -4.35 1.18
CA VAL A 100 6.20 -5.19 1.77
C VAL A 100 6.73 -6.07 2.90
N THR A 101 7.85 -6.72 2.72
CA THR A 101 8.44 -7.59 3.76
C THR A 101 8.81 -6.82 5.01
N ASP A 102 9.36 -5.62 4.86
CA ASP A 102 9.70 -4.74 5.97
C ASP A 102 8.45 -4.29 6.72
N CYS A 103 7.37 -3.94 5.99
CA CYS A 103 6.09 -3.58 6.58
C CYS A 103 5.49 -4.75 7.40
N LEU A 104 5.55 -5.96 6.86
CA LEU A 104 5.08 -7.15 7.56
C LEU A 104 5.93 -7.45 8.81
N GLN A 105 7.25 -7.28 8.70
CA GLN A 105 8.16 -7.41 9.84
C GLN A 105 7.91 -6.34 10.90
N TYR A 106 7.70 -5.08 10.49
CA TYR A 106 7.34 -4.02 11.42
C TYR A 106 6.08 -4.36 12.20
N LEU A 107 4.99 -4.72 11.50
CA LEU A 107 3.70 -5.03 12.09
C LEU A 107 3.76 -6.20 13.07
N SER A 108 4.60 -7.21 12.80
CA SER A 108 4.76 -8.36 13.71
C SER A 108 5.40 -8.01 15.06
N ASN A 109 6.00 -6.82 15.18
CA ASN A 109 6.61 -6.31 16.43
C ASN A 109 5.72 -5.28 17.16
N VAL A 110 4.52 -5.00 16.67
CA VAL A 110 3.57 -4.11 17.34
C VAL A 110 2.73 -4.92 18.34
N GLU A 111 2.89 -4.63 19.63
CA GLU A 111 2.31 -5.42 20.71
C GLU A 111 0.92 -4.91 21.13
N GLU A 112 0.68 -3.60 21.00
CA GLU A 112 -0.58 -2.98 21.42
C GLU A 112 -1.63 -3.10 20.30
N PRO A 113 -2.83 -3.72 20.57
CA PRO A 113 -3.80 -4.05 19.53
C PRO A 113 -4.39 -2.85 18.75
N SER A 114 -4.59 -1.70 19.40
CA SER A 114 -5.13 -0.52 18.71
C SER A 114 -4.09 0.14 17.83
N LEU A 115 -2.83 0.19 18.26
CA LEU A 115 -1.72 0.64 17.44
C LEU A 115 -1.49 -0.31 16.26
N PHE A 116 -1.56 -1.63 16.52
CA PHE A 116 -1.45 -2.63 15.44
C PHE A 116 -2.49 -2.37 14.35
N ARG A 117 -3.77 -2.23 14.72
CA ARG A 117 -4.84 -1.94 13.75
C ARG A 117 -4.62 -0.62 13.03
N PHE A 118 -4.23 0.43 13.76
CA PHE A 118 -3.94 1.74 13.20
C PHE A 118 -2.84 1.64 12.11
N CYS A 119 -1.79 0.88 12.38
CA CYS A 119 -0.70 0.68 11.43
C CYS A 119 -1.06 -0.29 10.29
N ALA A 120 -1.79 -1.38 10.58
CA ALA A 120 -2.10 -2.44 9.61
C ALA A 120 -3.13 -2.02 8.56
N ILE A 121 -4.19 -1.29 8.94
CA ILE A 121 -5.28 -0.90 8.03
C ILE A 121 -4.76 -0.17 6.78
N PRO A 122 -3.93 0.88 6.87
CA PRO A 122 -3.40 1.53 5.68
C PRO A 122 -2.56 0.59 4.81
N GLN A 123 -1.80 -0.33 5.41
CA GLN A 123 -0.95 -1.26 4.66
C GLN A 123 -1.78 -2.25 3.84
N VAL A 124 -2.83 -2.84 4.42
CA VAL A 124 -3.71 -3.75 3.69
C VAL A 124 -4.51 -3.03 2.60
N MET A 125 -4.87 -1.76 2.81
CA MET A 125 -5.48 -0.93 1.77
C MET A 125 -4.49 -0.61 0.64
N SER A 126 -3.22 -0.45 0.95
CA SER A 126 -2.18 -0.16 -0.04
C SER A 126 -1.92 -1.36 -0.95
N ILE A 127 -1.76 -2.57 -0.40
CA ILE A 127 -1.57 -3.75 -1.27
C ILE A 127 -2.80 -4.00 -2.15
N ALA A 128 -4.02 -3.80 -1.65
CA ALA A 128 -5.25 -3.88 -2.44
C ALA A 128 -5.31 -2.80 -3.54
N SER A 129 -4.81 -1.60 -3.26
CA SER A 129 -4.73 -0.51 -4.24
C SER A 129 -3.70 -0.81 -5.32
N LEU A 130 -2.53 -1.36 -4.97
CA LEU A 130 -1.53 -1.80 -5.95
C LEU A 130 -2.08 -2.86 -6.89
N GLU A 131 -2.78 -3.87 -6.35
CA GLU A 131 -3.45 -4.89 -7.17
C GLU A 131 -4.46 -4.27 -8.14
N LEU A 132 -5.24 -3.30 -7.67
CA LEU A 132 -6.26 -2.62 -8.47
C LEU A 132 -5.67 -1.80 -9.63
N VAL A 133 -4.52 -1.15 -9.41
CA VAL A 133 -3.86 -0.31 -10.43
C VAL A 133 -2.96 -1.12 -11.37
N PHE A 134 -2.49 -2.29 -10.95
CA PHE A 134 -1.60 -3.11 -11.74
C PHE A 134 -2.29 -3.61 -13.01
N ASN A 135 -1.62 -3.37 -14.14
CA ASN A 135 -2.10 -3.70 -15.49
C ASN A 135 -3.52 -3.18 -15.77
N ASN A 136 -3.85 -2.02 -15.22
CA ASN A 136 -5.17 -1.40 -15.34
C ASN A 136 -5.09 -0.07 -16.10
N PRO A 137 -5.48 -0.04 -17.39
CA PRO A 137 -5.40 1.17 -18.20
C PRO A 137 -6.30 2.31 -17.72
N LYS A 138 -7.31 2.02 -16.91
CA LYS A 138 -8.21 3.04 -16.35
C LYS A 138 -7.52 4.03 -15.42
N VAL A 139 -6.35 3.69 -14.89
CA VAL A 139 -5.52 4.61 -14.08
C VAL A 139 -5.21 5.91 -14.83
N PHE A 140 -5.10 5.85 -16.15
CA PHE A 140 -4.81 7.01 -16.99
C PHE A 140 -6.06 7.80 -17.39
N GLU A 141 -7.25 7.28 -17.13
CA GLU A 141 -8.53 7.85 -17.57
C GLU A 141 -9.34 8.43 -16.43
N THR A 142 -9.36 7.76 -15.30
CA THR A 142 -10.23 8.09 -14.17
C THR A 142 -9.54 7.82 -12.84
N ASN A 143 -10.08 8.39 -11.75
CA ASN A 143 -9.63 8.09 -10.40
C ASN A 143 -10.00 6.65 -10.03
N VAL A 144 -9.01 5.79 -9.89
CA VAL A 144 -9.17 4.38 -9.54
C VAL A 144 -8.96 4.20 -8.04
N LYS A 145 -10.04 3.83 -7.32
CA LYS A 145 -10.00 3.62 -5.86
C LYS A 145 -10.70 2.31 -5.50
N ILE A 146 -10.23 1.65 -4.43
CA ILE A 146 -10.91 0.46 -3.90
C ILE A 146 -12.35 0.81 -3.50
N LYS A 147 -13.27 -0.12 -3.75
CA LYS A 147 -14.69 0.10 -3.45
C LYS A 147 -14.93 0.08 -1.94
N LYS A 148 -15.88 0.89 -1.45
CA LYS A 148 -16.23 0.98 -0.02
C LYS A 148 -16.46 -0.39 0.65
N PRO A 149 -17.19 -1.37 0.08
CA PRO A 149 -17.35 -2.67 0.72
C PRO A 149 -16.04 -3.42 0.95
N LEU A 150 -15.09 -3.32 -0.01
CA LEU A 150 -13.76 -3.92 0.16
C LEU A 150 -12.97 -3.20 1.25
N ALA A 151 -13.01 -1.86 1.29
CA ALA A 151 -12.34 -1.08 2.32
C ALA A 151 -12.83 -1.46 3.73
N VAL A 152 -14.15 -1.52 3.94
CA VAL A 152 -14.77 -1.95 5.21
C VAL A 152 -14.29 -3.35 5.59
N ARG A 153 -14.29 -4.26 4.65
CA ARG A 153 -13.82 -5.63 4.88
C ARG A 153 -12.35 -5.67 5.32
N LEU A 154 -11.47 -4.96 4.62
CA LEU A 154 -10.06 -4.89 4.98
C LEU A 154 -9.84 -4.33 6.39
N ILE A 155 -10.64 -3.34 6.80
CA ILE A 155 -10.62 -2.81 8.17
C ILE A 155 -11.01 -3.89 9.19
N LEU A 156 -12.07 -4.65 8.90
CA LEU A 156 -12.54 -5.70 9.80
C LEU A 156 -11.56 -6.87 9.91
N ASP A 157 -11.01 -7.29 8.77
CA ASP A 157 -10.17 -8.48 8.68
C ASP A 157 -8.71 -8.22 9.13
N SER A 158 -8.25 -6.96 9.22
CA SER A 158 -6.88 -6.62 9.61
C SER A 158 -6.62 -6.62 11.13
N GLY A 159 -7.38 -7.39 11.89
CA GLY A 159 -7.32 -7.40 13.37
C GLY A 159 -6.19 -8.23 13.97
N SER A 160 -5.52 -9.09 13.21
CA SER A 160 -4.41 -9.93 13.65
C SER A 160 -3.33 -10.02 12.58
N MET A 161 -2.11 -10.38 12.99
CA MET A 161 -0.99 -10.53 12.05
C MET A 161 -1.23 -11.67 11.06
N HIS A 162 -1.83 -12.79 11.51
CA HIS A 162 -2.26 -13.87 10.62
C HIS A 162 -3.18 -13.35 9.50
N ASN A 163 -4.21 -12.60 9.85
CA ASN A 163 -5.13 -12.04 8.87
C ASN A 163 -4.43 -11.07 7.90
N VAL A 164 -3.50 -10.24 8.39
CA VAL A 164 -2.69 -9.36 7.55
C VAL A 164 -1.87 -10.18 6.56
N TYR A 165 -1.21 -11.25 6.98
CA TYR A 165 -0.51 -12.17 6.09
C TYR A 165 -1.43 -12.74 5.00
N GLN A 166 -2.64 -13.20 5.37
CA GLN A 166 -3.60 -13.74 4.42
C GLN A 166 -4.08 -12.69 3.40
N ILE A 167 -4.29 -11.44 3.83
CA ILE A 167 -4.67 -10.34 2.94
C ILE A 167 -3.54 -10.04 1.96
N PHE A 168 -2.31 -9.90 2.44
CA PHE A 168 -1.15 -9.65 1.57
C PHE A 168 -0.92 -10.81 0.60
N HIS A 169 -0.96 -12.04 1.08
CA HIS A 169 -0.86 -13.24 0.23
C HIS A 169 -1.90 -13.21 -0.90
N HIS A 170 -3.18 -12.96 -0.55
CA HIS A 170 -4.25 -12.89 -1.52
C HIS A 170 -3.97 -11.88 -2.64
N PHE A 171 -3.64 -10.62 -2.29
CA PHE A 171 -3.42 -9.59 -3.29
C PHE A 171 -2.12 -9.77 -4.07
N VAL A 172 -1.07 -10.30 -3.46
CA VAL A 172 0.18 -10.64 -4.17
C VAL A 172 -0.06 -11.73 -5.22
N ILE A 173 -0.86 -12.75 -4.91
CA ILE A 173 -1.26 -13.77 -5.90
C ILE A 173 -2.11 -13.15 -7.02
N GLN A 174 -3.00 -12.21 -6.73
CA GLN A 174 -3.75 -11.49 -7.76
C GLN A 174 -2.83 -10.63 -8.66
N ILE A 175 -1.81 -9.98 -8.11
CA ILE A 175 -0.79 -9.25 -8.87
C ILE A 175 -0.04 -10.22 -9.79
N HIS A 176 0.44 -11.35 -9.25
CA HIS A 176 1.09 -12.39 -10.05
C HIS A 176 0.20 -12.87 -11.21
N GLN A 177 -1.09 -13.14 -10.98
CA GLN A 177 -2.04 -13.58 -12.01
C GLN A 177 -2.31 -12.53 -13.10
N LYS A 178 -2.18 -11.24 -12.79
CA LYS A 178 -2.32 -10.14 -13.75
C LYS A 178 -1.03 -9.85 -14.53
N ASN A 179 0.08 -10.44 -14.11
CA ASN A 179 1.37 -10.22 -14.75
C ASN A 179 1.40 -10.86 -16.14
N VAL A 180 1.91 -10.15 -17.13
CA VAL A 180 1.91 -10.62 -18.52
C VAL A 180 3.34 -10.75 -19.05
N PRO A 181 3.67 -11.84 -19.78
CA PRO A 181 5.04 -12.09 -20.26
C PRO A 181 5.60 -11.01 -21.20
N THR A 182 4.74 -10.18 -21.77
CA THR A 182 5.14 -9.07 -22.65
C THR A 182 5.61 -7.82 -21.87
N ASP A 183 5.41 -7.78 -20.56
CA ASP A 183 5.90 -6.67 -19.73
C ASP A 183 7.44 -6.77 -19.55
N PRO A 184 8.20 -5.70 -19.80
CA PRO A 184 9.66 -5.71 -19.62
C PRO A 184 10.10 -5.99 -18.16
N ASN A 185 9.22 -5.81 -17.19
CA ASN A 185 9.46 -6.10 -15.79
C ASN A 185 8.89 -7.45 -15.34
N PHE A 186 8.34 -8.26 -16.24
CA PHE A 186 7.66 -9.52 -15.95
C PHE A 186 8.42 -10.36 -14.91
N PHE A 187 9.67 -10.74 -15.21
CA PHE A 187 10.46 -11.60 -14.30
C PHE A 187 10.76 -10.94 -12.95
N LYS A 188 10.90 -9.61 -12.91
CA LYS A 188 11.14 -8.90 -11.66
C LYS A 188 9.88 -8.90 -10.76
N ILE A 189 8.70 -8.74 -11.36
CA ILE A 189 7.41 -8.83 -10.66
C ILE A 189 7.21 -10.25 -10.13
N GLU A 190 7.44 -11.28 -10.97
CA GLU A 190 7.37 -12.69 -10.55
C GLU A 190 8.26 -12.97 -9.34
N LEU A 191 9.53 -12.56 -9.42
CA LEU A 191 10.49 -12.76 -8.33
C LEU A 191 10.06 -12.01 -7.06
N MET A 192 9.54 -10.80 -7.19
CA MET A 192 9.07 -10.01 -6.04
C MET A 192 7.86 -10.66 -5.38
N CYS A 193 6.87 -11.08 -6.17
CA CYS A 193 5.71 -11.80 -5.66
C CYS A 193 6.13 -13.10 -4.95
N ALA A 194 7.03 -13.88 -5.55
CA ALA A 194 7.54 -15.11 -4.96
C ALA A 194 8.25 -14.87 -3.61
N ARG A 195 9.08 -13.83 -3.51
CA ARG A 195 9.76 -13.45 -2.25
C ARG A 195 8.77 -13.06 -1.15
N ILE A 196 7.74 -12.28 -1.49
CA ILE A 196 6.72 -11.88 -0.51
C ILE A 196 5.93 -13.11 -0.04
N VAL A 197 5.52 -13.98 -0.96
CA VAL A 197 4.82 -15.23 -0.62
C VAL A 197 5.69 -16.15 0.24
N GLN A 198 6.97 -16.28 -0.10
CA GLN A 198 7.92 -17.06 0.70
C GLN A 198 8.03 -16.48 2.12
N TYR A 199 8.23 -15.18 2.25
CA TYR A 199 8.29 -14.51 3.56
C TYR A 199 7.04 -14.79 4.40
N ILE A 200 5.84 -14.64 3.80
CA ILE A 200 4.57 -14.92 4.49
C ILE A 200 4.52 -16.37 4.95
N ASN A 201 4.86 -17.32 4.07
CA ASN A 201 4.83 -18.75 4.40
C ASN A 201 5.80 -19.12 5.53
N GLU A 202 6.93 -18.44 5.63
CA GLU A 202 7.93 -18.68 6.68
C GLU A 202 7.49 -18.10 8.04
N HIS A 203 6.68 -17.05 8.06
CA HIS A 203 6.34 -16.30 9.28
C HIS A 203 4.88 -16.50 9.74
N ASP A 204 3.98 -17.01 8.89
CA ASP A 204 2.59 -17.28 9.24
C ASP A 204 2.40 -18.72 9.77
N ALA A 205 2.80 -18.95 11.02
CA ALA A 205 2.66 -20.28 11.66
C ALA A 205 1.20 -20.75 11.77
N GLU A 206 0.25 -19.81 11.96
CA GLU A 206 -1.19 -20.14 12.02
C GLU A 206 -1.71 -20.56 10.65
N GLY A 207 -1.29 -19.87 9.59
CA GLY A 207 -1.62 -20.20 8.21
C GLY A 207 -1.08 -21.57 7.82
N GLN A 208 0.16 -21.89 8.19
CA GLN A 208 0.75 -23.21 7.95
C GLN A 208 -0.01 -24.33 8.68
N ALA A 209 -0.38 -24.09 9.93
CA ALA A 209 -1.18 -25.03 10.69
C ALA A 209 -2.60 -25.20 10.11
N ALA A 210 -3.18 -24.12 9.58
CA ALA A 210 -4.47 -24.15 8.89
C ALA A 210 -4.39 -24.86 7.53
N ILE A 211 -3.36 -24.60 6.71
CA ILE A 211 -3.13 -25.28 5.42
C ILE A 211 -2.96 -26.78 5.64
N SER A 212 -2.22 -27.20 6.64
CA SER A 212 -2.07 -28.63 6.97
C SER A 212 -3.39 -29.26 7.42
N ARG A 213 -4.30 -28.50 8.04
CA ARG A 213 -5.66 -28.95 8.35
C ARG A 213 -6.59 -28.87 7.13
N TYR A 214 -6.42 -27.85 6.26
CA TYR A 214 -7.22 -27.67 5.04
C TYR A 214 -6.84 -28.63 3.92
N SER A 215 -5.58 -29.06 3.82
CA SER A 215 -5.20 -30.15 2.92
C SER A 215 -5.84 -31.48 3.31
N ALA A 216 -6.30 -31.61 4.56
CA ALA A 216 -7.11 -32.75 5.04
C ALA A 216 -8.62 -32.58 4.83
N ILE A 217 -9.12 -31.39 4.57
CA ILE A 217 -10.55 -31.09 4.43
C ILE A 217 -10.77 -30.15 3.23
N HIS A 218 -10.77 -30.76 2.02
CA HIS A 218 -11.44 -30.31 0.79
C HIS A 218 -11.60 -28.82 0.45
N ASP A 219 -11.01 -28.44 -0.67
CA ASP A 219 -11.69 -27.97 -1.89
C ASP A 219 -13.16 -27.50 -1.71
N LYS A 220 -13.33 -26.42 -0.98
CA LYS A 220 -14.51 -25.60 -1.11
C LYS A 220 -14.09 -24.13 -1.22
N ARG A 221 -13.89 -23.72 -2.50
CA ARG A 221 -14.08 -22.32 -2.91
C ARG A 221 -15.35 -21.78 -2.27
N ARG A 222 -15.24 -21.23 -1.09
CA ARG A 222 -16.20 -20.23 -0.62
C ARG A 222 -15.49 -18.92 -0.43
N SER A 223 -15.75 -18.14 -1.47
CA SER A 223 -15.48 -16.73 -1.54
C SER A 223 -15.62 -16.07 -0.18
N LEU A 224 -14.69 -15.24 0.13
CA LEU A 224 -14.71 -14.16 1.10
C LEU A 224 -15.98 -13.25 1.04
N LEU A 225 -17.08 -13.65 0.35
CA LEU A 225 -18.28 -12.87 0.07
C LEU A 225 -19.53 -13.31 0.88
N GLY A 226 -19.36 -14.09 1.95
CA GLY A 226 -20.48 -14.70 2.68
C GLY A 226 -20.86 -14.05 4.01
N PHE A 227 -20.41 -12.84 4.32
CA PHE A 227 -20.86 -12.13 5.51
C PHE A 227 -21.86 -11.02 5.14
N SER A 228 -23.09 -11.12 5.63
CA SER A 228 -23.96 -9.94 5.72
C SER A 228 -23.45 -9.06 6.87
N VAL A 229 -22.78 -7.99 6.53
CA VAL A 229 -22.52 -6.91 7.49
C VAL A 229 -23.87 -6.28 7.81
N SER A 230 -24.25 -6.17 9.09
CA SER A 230 -25.47 -5.47 9.45
C SER A 230 -25.39 -4.00 9.04
N GLU A 231 -26.53 -3.38 8.74
CA GLU A 231 -26.57 -1.97 8.34
C GLU A 231 -25.93 -1.06 9.41
N ALA A 232 -26.06 -1.42 10.69
CA ALA A 232 -25.46 -0.72 11.83
C ALA A 232 -23.91 -0.84 11.84
N ASP A 233 -23.36 -2.03 11.53
CA ASP A 233 -21.90 -2.21 11.40
C ASP A 233 -21.37 -1.45 10.19
N PHE A 234 -22.12 -1.41 9.09
CA PHE A 234 -21.74 -0.65 7.89
C PHE A 234 -21.70 0.85 8.17
N GLU A 235 -22.68 1.42 8.89
CA GLU A 235 -22.72 2.83 9.30
C GLU A 235 -21.55 3.17 10.23
N MET A 236 -21.27 2.36 11.23
CA MET A 236 -20.18 2.55 12.17
C MET A 236 -18.81 2.55 11.46
N TYR A 237 -18.56 1.57 10.57
CA TYR A 237 -17.27 1.45 9.88
C TYR A 237 -17.12 2.42 8.71
N SER A 238 -18.21 2.83 8.06
CA SER A 238 -18.19 3.91 7.08
C SER A 238 -17.85 5.26 7.74
N GLY A 239 -18.32 5.50 8.97
CA GLY A 239 -17.94 6.64 9.80
C GLY A 239 -16.46 6.64 10.16
N ILE A 240 -15.90 5.47 10.55
CA ILE A 240 -14.48 5.31 10.84
C ILE A 240 -13.62 5.51 9.58
N ALA A 241 -14.02 4.92 8.44
CA ALA A 241 -13.33 5.09 7.17
C ALA A 241 -13.36 6.55 6.67
N MET A 242 -14.49 7.25 6.88
CA MET A 242 -14.62 8.67 6.58
C MET A 242 -13.78 9.53 7.55
N GLY A 243 -13.70 9.14 8.83
CA GLY A 243 -12.84 9.77 9.84
C GLY A 243 -11.36 9.64 9.50
N ILE A 244 -10.92 8.46 9.06
CA ILE A 244 -9.52 8.21 8.64
C ILE A 244 -9.18 8.99 7.37
N THR A 245 -10.09 9.08 6.40
CA THR A 245 -9.90 9.90 5.19
C THR A 245 -9.93 11.39 5.49
N LEU A 246 -10.80 11.86 6.39
CA LEU A 246 -10.82 13.25 6.87
C LEU A 246 -9.57 13.58 7.68
N PHE A 247 -9.13 12.70 8.56
CA PHE A 247 -7.92 12.89 9.36
C PHE A 247 -6.65 12.89 8.50
N GLY A 248 -6.57 12.01 7.50
CA GLY A 248 -5.52 12.03 6.47
C GLY A 248 -5.54 13.32 5.64
N SER A 249 -6.73 13.79 5.28
CA SER A 249 -6.90 15.06 4.54
C SER A 249 -6.58 16.28 5.41
N VAL A 250 -6.92 16.26 6.70
CA VAL A 250 -6.58 17.32 7.66
C VAL A 250 -5.07 17.35 7.95
N LEU A 251 -4.42 16.20 8.10
CA LEU A 251 -2.96 16.12 8.19
C LEU A 251 -2.30 16.66 6.92
N LEU A 252 -2.79 16.31 5.72
CA LEU A 252 -2.30 16.86 4.45
C LEU A 252 -2.53 18.38 4.35
N LEU A 253 -3.66 18.89 4.82
CA LEU A 253 -3.95 20.33 4.87
C LEU A 253 -3.09 21.05 5.91
N MET A 254 -2.88 20.49 7.09
CA MET A 254 -2.00 21.06 8.11
C MET A 254 -0.53 21.07 7.66
N PHE A 255 -0.05 20.01 6.99
CA PHE A 255 1.28 19.98 6.40
C PHE A 255 1.37 20.88 5.16
N GLY A 256 0.35 20.92 4.31
CA GLY A 256 0.30 21.84 3.16
C GLY A 256 0.31 23.30 3.58
N THR A 257 -0.40 23.67 4.64
CA THR A 257 -0.38 25.03 5.19
C THR A 257 0.92 25.33 5.92
N ALA A 258 1.53 24.38 6.65
CA ALA A 258 2.85 24.55 7.25
C ALA A 258 3.94 24.77 6.20
N VAL A 259 3.89 24.05 5.07
CA VAL A 259 4.79 24.25 3.93
C VAL A 259 4.50 25.60 3.22
N TYR A 260 3.22 25.97 3.07
CA TYR A 260 2.85 27.23 2.43
C TYR A 260 3.19 28.47 3.27
N PHE A 261 3.09 28.38 4.60
CA PHE A 261 3.36 29.50 5.51
C PHE A 261 4.75 29.47 6.18
N GLY A 262 5.45 28.33 6.20
CA GLY A 262 6.70 28.13 6.96
C GLY A 262 7.98 27.94 6.15
N ALA A 263 7.91 27.53 4.91
CA ALA A 263 9.09 27.21 4.12
C ALA A 263 9.30 28.18 2.94
N ARG A 264 9.74 29.39 3.22
CA ARG A 264 10.73 30.03 2.33
C ARG A 264 12.05 29.30 2.60
N LEU A 265 12.33 28.24 1.84
CA LEU A 265 13.67 27.66 1.81
C LEU A 265 14.65 28.72 1.34
N PRO A 266 15.84 28.85 1.97
CA PRO A 266 16.88 29.73 1.46
C PRO A 266 17.25 29.28 0.05
N GLN A 267 17.20 30.22 -0.90
CA GLN A 267 17.84 30.04 -2.21
C GLN A 267 19.33 29.79 -1.96
N TYR A 268 19.80 28.60 -2.27
CA TYR A 268 21.21 28.39 -2.51
C TYR A 268 21.47 28.86 -3.94
N ASP A 269 22.04 30.06 -4.07
CA ASP A 269 22.76 30.50 -5.26
C ASP A 269 24.02 29.66 -5.40
N ASN A 270 24.20 29.05 -6.56
CA ASN A 270 25.27 28.53 -7.39
C ASN A 270 25.00 27.13 -7.96
#